data_81b08cdeadd36701c9ee8c478ab9d698
#
_entry.id   81b08cdeadd36701c9ee8c478ab9d698
#
_cell.length_a   1.000
_cell.length_b   1.000
_cell.length_c   1.000
_cell.angle_alpha   90.00
_cell.angle_beta   90.00
_cell.angle_gamma   90.00
#
_symmetry.space_group_name_H-M   'P 1'
#
loop_
_entity.id
_entity.type
_entity.pdbx_description
1 polymer ?
#
loop_
_entity_poly.entity_id
_entity_poly.type
_entity_poly.pdbx_seq_one_letter_code
_entity_poly.pdbx_strand_id
1 'polypeptide(L)'
;MNQHPAWRNAMDVSRRKFFKICAGGMAGTTAAALGFAPKMALAQARNFKLLRAKEIRNTCTYCSVGCGLLMYSLGDGAKNAKEAIYHIEGDPDHPVSRGALCPKGAGLLDYVHSENRLRYPQYRAPGSDKWQRISWDEAFNRIARLMKADRDANFIEKNEQGVTVNRWLSTGMLCASAASNETGMLTQKFVRSLGMLAVDNQARVXHGPTVASLAPTFGRGAMTNHWVDIKNANVVVVMGGNAAEAHPVGFRWAMEAKNNNDATLIVVDPRFTRTASVADIYAPIRSGTDITFLSGVLLYLIENNKINAEYVKHYTNASLLVRDDFAFEEGLFSGYDAEKRQYDKSSWNYQFDENATPNAMKRSPTRAACGIC
;
A
#
# COMPACT_ATOMS: atom_id res chain seq x y z
N MET A 1 -28.19 -1.65 -27.03
CA MET A 1 -29.08 -0.81 -26.19
C MET A 1 -29.77 -1.72 -25.17
N ASN A 2 -29.10 -2.01 -24.07
CA ASN A 2 -29.70 -2.80 -22.98
C ASN A 2 -30.14 -1.83 -21.89
N GLN A 3 -31.46 -1.69 -21.79
CA GLN A 3 -32.06 -0.92 -20.72
C GLN A 3 -31.93 -1.71 -19.41
N HIS A 4 -31.14 -1.21 -18.49
CA HIS A 4 -31.11 -1.73 -17.13
C HIS A 4 -32.42 -1.36 -16.43
N PRO A 5 -33.09 -2.29 -15.79
CA PRO A 5 -34.36 -1.97 -15.11
C PRO A 5 -34.13 -1.00 -13.92
N ALA A 6 -35.02 -0.06 -13.80
CA ALA A 6 -34.94 1.09 -12.89
C ALA A 6 -35.19 0.78 -11.39
N TRP A 7 -35.25 -0.52 -11.01
CA TRP A 7 -35.57 -0.89 -9.64
C TRP A 7 -34.32 -1.14 -8.74
N ARG A 8 -33.10 -0.85 -9.24
CA ARG A 8 -31.89 -0.91 -8.40
C ARG A 8 -31.72 0.30 -7.45
N ASN A 9 -32.66 1.23 -7.47
CA ASN A 9 -32.65 2.35 -6.52
C ASN A 9 -33.48 2.06 -5.25
N ALA A 10 -33.69 0.78 -4.92
CA ALA A 10 -34.25 0.44 -3.63
C ALA A 10 -33.22 0.86 -2.55
N MET A 11 -33.65 1.72 -1.65
CA MET A 11 -32.88 2.34 -0.58
C MET A 11 -31.86 1.39 0.04
N ASP A 12 -30.59 1.70 -0.14
CA ASP A 12 -29.51 0.97 0.49
C ASP A 12 -29.45 1.39 1.97
N VAL A 13 -30.42 0.89 2.70
CA VAL A 13 -30.56 1.20 4.13
C VAL A 13 -29.74 0.18 4.89
N SER A 14 -28.66 0.60 5.54
CA SER A 14 -27.87 -0.29 6.39
C SER A 14 -28.78 -0.99 7.40
N ARG A 15 -28.40 -2.20 7.82
CA ARG A 15 -29.18 -2.96 8.82
C ARG A 15 -29.49 -2.12 10.05
N ARG A 16 -28.54 -1.30 10.48
CA ARG A 16 -28.72 -0.42 11.64
C ARG A 16 -29.73 0.68 11.35
N LYS A 17 -29.65 1.33 10.19
CA LYS A 17 -30.65 2.35 9.79
C LYS A 17 -32.05 1.74 9.69
N PHE A 18 -32.13 0.54 9.10
CA PHE A 18 -33.42 -0.18 9.02
C PHE A 18 -34.01 -0.38 10.41
N PHE A 19 -33.22 -0.92 11.35
CA PHE A 19 -33.72 -1.17 12.70
C PHE A 19 -34.01 0.13 13.48
N LYS A 20 -33.25 1.20 13.23
CA LYS A 20 -33.55 2.52 13.83
C LYS A 20 -34.87 3.07 13.31
N ILE A 21 -35.13 2.94 12.01
CA ILE A 21 -36.39 3.36 11.39
C ILE A 21 -37.55 2.53 11.99
N CYS A 22 -37.36 1.22 12.09
CA CYS A 22 -38.34 0.33 12.69
C CYS A 22 -38.59 0.64 14.18
N ALA A 23 -37.54 0.99 14.91
CA ALA A 23 -37.66 1.28 16.34
C ALA A 23 -38.18 2.70 16.64
N GLY A 24 -37.90 3.67 15.73
CA GLY A 24 -38.10 5.08 16.05
C GLY A 24 -39.29 5.75 15.36
N GLY A 25 -39.90 5.14 14.37
CA GLY A 25 -40.76 5.92 13.51
C GLY A 25 -42.04 5.29 13.03
N MET A 26 -42.31 4.07 13.31
CA MET A 26 -43.53 3.49 12.78
C MET A 26 -44.65 3.53 13.78
N ALA A 27 -45.34 4.63 13.81
CA ALA A 27 -46.72 4.63 14.26
C ALA A 27 -47.40 3.52 13.46
N GLY A 28 -47.88 2.54 14.16
CA GLY A 28 -48.10 1.19 13.71
C GLY A 28 -49.15 0.90 12.62
N THR A 29 -49.58 1.86 11.83
CA THR A 29 -50.70 1.58 10.91
C THR A 29 -50.24 1.01 9.56
N THR A 30 -49.10 1.46 9.04
CA THR A 30 -48.65 1.00 7.72
C THR A 30 -47.91 -0.37 7.75
N ALA A 31 -47.21 -0.65 8.84
CA ALA A 31 -46.47 -1.92 8.96
C ALA A 31 -47.44 -3.09 9.25
N ALA A 32 -48.51 -2.83 10.00
CA ALA A 32 -49.55 -3.85 10.27
C ALA A 32 -50.28 -4.22 8.98
N ALA A 33 -50.51 -3.23 8.11
CA ALA A 33 -51.16 -3.45 6.80
C ALA A 33 -50.28 -4.30 5.85
N LEU A 34 -48.93 -4.34 6.08
CA LEU A 34 -48.02 -5.14 5.30
C LEU A 34 -47.70 -6.49 5.94
N GLY A 35 -48.43 -6.88 6.99
CA GLY A 35 -48.29 -8.18 7.65
C GLY A 35 -47.15 -8.30 8.64
N PHE A 36 -46.49 -7.19 8.99
CA PHE A 36 -45.45 -7.22 10.04
C PHE A 36 -46.11 -7.12 11.42
N ALA A 37 -45.64 -7.94 12.34
CA ALA A 37 -46.08 -7.90 13.74
C ALA A 37 -45.30 -6.80 14.48
N PRO A 38 -45.89 -5.58 14.68
CA PRO A 38 -45.11 -4.45 15.20
C PRO A 38 -44.50 -4.72 16.59
N LYS A 39 -45.22 -5.44 17.42
CA LYS A 39 -44.74 -5.76 18.78
C LYS A 39 -43.51 -6.68 18.76
N MET A 40 -43.53 -7.68 17.89
CA MET A 40 -42.36 -8.59 17.75
C MET A 40 -41.17 -7.87 17.10
N ALA A 41 -41.41 -7.11 16.06
CA ALA A 41 -40.38 -6.32 15.40
C ALA A 41 -39.76 -5.30 16.36
N LEU A 42 -40.60 -4.64 17.17
CA LEU A 42 -40.10 -3.69 18.17
C LEU A 42 -39.31 -4.37 19.28
N ALA A 43 -39.75 -5.55 19.73
CA ALA A 43 -39.02 -6.32 20.74
C ALA A 43 -37.64 -6.76 20.22
N GLN A 44 -37.59 -7.21 18.96
CA GLN A 44 -36.32 -7.58 18.33
C GLN A 44 -35.42 -6.35 18.12
N ALA A 45 -36.00 -5.21 17.71
CA ALA A 45 -35.24 -3.97 17.53
C ALA A 45 -34.65 -3.48 18.86
N ARG A 46 -35.40 -3.62 19.95
CA ARG A 46 -34.90 -3.23 21.29
C ARG A 46 -33.72 -4.09 21.75
N ASN A 47 -33.68 -5.32 21.28
CA ASN A 47 -32.58 -6.25 21.60
C ASN A 47 -31.46 -6.22 20.58
N PHE A 48 -31.60 -5.40 19.51
CA PHE A 48 -30.58 -5.32 18.48
C PHE A 48 -29.27 -4.77 19.07
N LYS A 49 -28.22 -5.57 18.93
CA LYS A 49 -26.90 -5.34 19.53
C LYS A 49 -26.35 -3.92 19.31
N LEU A 50 -26.57 -3.37 18.11
CA LEU A 50 -25.95 -2.10 17.71
C LEU A 50 -26.86 -0.88 17.86
N LEU A 51 -28.09 -1.04 18.41
CA LEU A 51 -29.08 0.04 18.44
C LEU A 51 -28.60 1.29 19.17
N ARG A 52 -27.90 1.09 20.28
CA ARG A 52 -27.39 2.19 21.13
C ARG A 52 -25.91 2.50 20.89
N ALA A 53 -25.31 1.85 19.91
CA ALA A 53 -23.88 2.02 19.66
C ALA A 53 -23.58 3.32 18.95
N LYS A 54 -22.46 3.91 19.30
CA LYS A 54 -21.84 4.98 18.53
C LYS A 54 -21.06 4.32 17.37
N GLU A 55 -21.36 4.73 16.16
CA GLU A 55 -20.73 4.19 14.95
C GLU A 55 -19.63 5.13 14.47
N ILE A 56 -18.44 4.58 14.25
CA ILE A 56 -17.28 5.34 13.77
C ILE A 56 -16.70 4.61 12.57
N ARG A 57 -16.45 5.32 11.48
CA ARG A 57 -15.79 4.78 10.31
C ARG A 57 -14.28 4.77 10.50
N ASN A 58 -13.64 3.73 10.00
CA ASN A 58 -12.19 3.60 10.08
C ASN A 58 -11.70 2.74 8.90
N THR A 59 -10.40 2.53 8.83
CA THR A 59 -9.75 1.77 7.77
C THR A 59 -9.00 0.58 8.39
N CYS A 60 -9.10 -0.56 7.73
CA CYS A 60 -8.38 -1.78 8.15
C CYS A 60 -6.87 -1.55 8.18
N THR A 61 -6.21 -2.05 9.23
CA THR A 61 -4.79 -1.81 9.48
C THR A 61 -3.85 -2.74 8.69
N TYR A 62 -4.38 -3.75 7.99
CA TYR A 62 -3.52 -4.84 7.49
C TYR A 62 -2.85 -4.54 6.15
N CYS A 63 -3.59 -4.48 5.06
CA CYS A 63 -2.95 -4.42 3.74
C CYS A 63 -3.38 -3.18 2.96
N SER A 64 -2.74 -2.97 1.80
CA SER A 64 -2.94 -1.79 0.96
C SER A 64 -4.34 -1.67 0.36
N VAL A 65 -5.19 -2.70 0.46
CA VAL A 65 -6.59 -2.59 0.01
C VAL A 65 -7.33 -1.52 0.81
N GLY A 66 -6.99 -1.36 2.10
CA GLY A 66 -7.57 -0.31 2.93
C GLY A 66 -9.07 -0.47 3.11
N CYS A 67 -9.54 -1.69 3.39
CA CYS A 67 -10.97 -1.96 3.54
C CYS A 67 -11.60 -1.04 4.58
N GLY A 68 -12.79 -0.53 4.28
CA GLY A 68 -13.56 0.31 5.19
C GLY A 68 -14.16 -0.49 6.32
N LEU A 69 -14.14 0.09 7.50
CA LEU A 69 -14.65 -0.51 8.72
C LEU A 69 -15.71 0.37 9.35
N LEU A 70 -16.73 -0.27 9.91
CA LEU A 70 -17.66 0.35 10.85
C LEU A 70 -17.32 -0.20 12.23
N MET A 71 -16.86 0.67 13.11
CA MET A 71 -16.54 0.32 14.49
C MET A 71 -17.65 0.82 15.39
N TYR A 72 -18.14 -0.04 16.27
CA TYR A 72 -19.26 0.25 17.16
C TYR A 72 -18.79 0.23 18.59
N SER A 73 -19.02 1.34 19.30
CA SER A 73 -18.66 1.46 20.71
C SER A 73 -19.89 1.70 21.58
N LEU A 74 -19.81 1.26 22.83
CA LEU A 74 -20.75 1.60 23.90
C LEU A 74 -19.99 2.29 25.02
N GLY A 75 -20.71 3.11 25.77
CA GLY A 75 -20.15 3.93 26.83
C GLY A 75 -20.12 5.39 26.39
N ASP A 76 -20.25 6.27 27.34
CA ASP A 76 -20.29 7.71 27.10
C ASP A 76 -19.19 8.47 27.84
N GLY A 77 -18.26 7.72 28.45
CA GLY A 77 -17.16 8.29 29.24
C GLY A 77 -17.57 8.68 30.65
N ALA A 78 -18.82 8.41 31.04
CA ALA A 78 -19.25 8.64 32.42
C ALA A 78 -18.49 7.72 33.39
N LYS A 79 -18.54 8.06 34.65
CA LYS A 79 -17.71 7.46 35.70
C LYS A 79 -17.67 5.92 35.69
N ASN A 80 -18.80 5.29 35.39
CA ASN A 80 -18.91 3.82 35.40
C ASN A 80 -19.24 3.22 34.03
N ALA A 81 -19.11 4.02 32.96
CA ALA A 81 -19.48 3.59 31.61
C ALA A 81 -18.36 3.90 30.60
N LYS A 82 -17.21 3.27 30.85
CA LYS A 82 -16.04 3.44 29.96
C LYS A 82 -16.39 3.02 28.54
N GLU A 83 -16.12 3.89 27.58
CA GLU A 83 -16.36 3.60 26.17
C GLU A 83 -15.44 2.48 25.68
N ALA A 84 -16.01 1.50 25.02
CA ALA A 84 -15.24 0.36 24.47
C ALA A 84 -15.87 -0.09 23.15
N ILE A 85 -15.00 -0.43 22.21
CA ILE A 85 -15.42 -1.04 20.92
C ILE A 85 -15.87 -2.47 21.23
N TYR A 86 -17.04 -2.86 20.75
CA TYR A 86 -17.55 -4.21 20.99
C TYR A 86 -18.01 -4.92 19.71
N HIS A 87 -17.95 -4.24 18.57
CA HIS A 87 -18.26 -4.85 17.27
C HIS A 87 -17.58 -4.09 16.14
N ILE A 88 -17.07 -4.83 15.16
CA ILE A 88 -16.47 -4.28 13.95
C ILE A 88 -17.04 -5.04 12.75
N GLU A 89 -17.44 -4.32 11.71
CA GLU A 89 -17.88 -4.93 10.45
C GLU A 89 -17.40 -4.09 9.27
N GLY A 90 -17.54 -4.63 8.06
CA GLY A 90 -17.17 -3.90 6.85
C GLY A 90 -18.15 -2.79 6.52
N ASP A 91 -17.63 -1.67 6.03
CA ASP A 91 -18.43 -0.50 5.64
C ASP A 91 -18.98 -0.73 4.22
N PRO A 92 -20.31 -0.92 4.07
CA PRO A 92 -20.88 -1.14 2.74
C PRO A 92 -20.78 0.07 1.81
N ASP A 93 -20.59 1.26 2.35
CA ASP A 93 -20.42 2.48 1.56
C ASP A 93 -18.99 2.68 1.06
N HIS A 94 -18.04 1.83 1.52
CA HIS A 94 -16.63 1.98 1.13
C HIS A 94 -16.43 1.54 -0.33
N PRO A 95 -15.85 2.40 -1.19
CA PRO A 95 -15.81 2.14 -2.63
C PRO A 95 -14.99 0.90 -3.03
N VAL A 96 -13.94 0.58 -2.28
CA VAL A 96 -13.07 -0.56 -2.63
C VAL A 96 -13.62 -1.86 -2.07
N SER A 97 -13.93 -1.91 -0.77
CA SER A 97 -14.32 -3.15 -0.10
C SER A 97 -15.82 -3.46 -0.19
N ARG A 98 -16.67 -2.44 -0.29
CA ARG A 98 -18.13 -2.60 -0.42
C ARG A 98 -18.70 -3.53 0.67
N GLY A 99 -18.25 -3.33 1.91
CA GLY A 99 -18.70 -4.11 3.06
C GLY A 99 -17.99 -5.44 3.26
N ALA A 100 -17.13 -5.86 2.36
CA ALA A 100 -16.42 -7.13 2.49
C ALA A 100 -15.18 -6.98 3.37
N LEU A 101 -14.92 -8.01 4.16
CA LEU A 101 -13.69 -8.14 4.95
C LEU A 101 -13.14 -9.55 4.77
N CYS A 102 -11.82 -9.65 4.73
CA CYS A 102 -11.15 -10.94 4.83
C CYS A 102 -11.07 -11.37 6.31
N PRO A 103 -10.63 -12.60 6.60
CA PRO A 103 -10.58 -13.05 8.00
C PRO A 103 -9.79 -12.13 8.94
N LYS A 104 -8.72 -11.50 8.45
CA LYS A 104 -7.93 -10.55 9.26
C LYS A 104 -8.77 -9.32 9.65
N GLY A 105 -9.45 -8.73 8.69
CA GLY A 105 -10.33 -7.58 8.94
C GLY A 105 -11.51 -7.93 9.83
N ALA A 106 -12.09 -9.11 9.62
CA ALA A 106 -13.20 -9.60 10.43
C ALA A 106 -12.78 -9.85 11.88
N GLY A 107 -11.52 -10.22 12.10
CA GLY A 107 -10.98 -10.50 13.44
C GLY A 107 -10.39 -9.29 14.16
N LEU A 108 -10.55 -8.08 13.64
CA LEU A 108 -9.93 -6.89 14.22
C LEU A 108 -10.40 -6.59 15.65
N LEU A 109 -11.62 -6.99 16.02
CA LEU A 109 -12.09 -6.78 17.39
C LEU A 109 -11.20 -7.53 18.40
N ASP A 110 -10.88 -8.78 18.10
CA ASP A 110 -9.99 -9.57 18.95
C ASP A 110 -8.56 -9.00 18.96
N TYR A 111 -8.10 -8.48 17.80
CA TYR A 111 -6.80 -7.82 17.71
C TYR A 111 -6.74 -6.58 18.63
N VAL A 112 -7.78 -5.74 18.61
CA VAL A 112 -7.83 -4.52 19.43
C VAL A 112 -7.82 -4.86 20.93
N HIS A 113 -8.52 -5.92 21.32
CA HIS A 113 -8.68 -6.30 22.72
C HIS A 113 -7.75 -7.43 23.17
N SER A 114 -6.79 -7.80 22.33
CA SER A 114 -5.87 -8.90 22.65
C SER A 114 -5.14 -8.69 23.97
N GLU A 115 -5.13 -9.74 24.80
CA GLU A 115 -4.38 -9.74 26.06
C GLU A 115 -2.88 -9.66 25.83
N ASN A 116 -2.43 -10.08 24.64
CA ASN A 116 -1.02 -10.05 24.27
C ASN A 116 -0.57 -8.66 23.79
N ARG A 117 -1.51 -7.71 23.65
CA ARG A 117 -1.17 -6.36 23.22
C ARG A 117 -0.36 -5.65 24.30
N LEU A 118 0.82 -5.16 23.91
CA LEU A 118 1.72 -4.46 24.84
C LEU A 118 1.08 -3.11 25.22
N ARG A 119 0.84 -2.92 26.51
CA ARG A 119 0.17 -1.72 27.04
C ARG A 119 1.09 -0.84 27.88
N TYR A 120 2.20 -1.40 28.32
CA TYR A 120 3.15 -0.73 29.20
C TYR A 120 4.56 -1.00 28.72
N PRO A 121 5.49 -0.06 28.96
CA PRO A 121 6.88 -0.30 28.57
C PRO A 121 7.50 -1.44 29.37
N GLN A 122 8.44 -2.10 28.75
CA GLN A 122 9.19 -3.19 29.37
C GLN A 122 10.68 -2.90 29.20
N TYR A 123 11.44 -3.25 30.19
CA TYR A 123 12.88 -3.09 30.23
C TYR A 123 13.56 -4.44 30.44
N ARG A 124 14.57 -4.70 29.65
CA ARG A 124 15.43 -5.86 29.84
C ARG A 124 16.86 -5.36 30.09
N ALA A 125 17.37 -5.67 31.29
CA ALA A 125 18.70 -5.24 31.69
C ALA A 125 19.79 -5.93 30.83
N PRO A 126 20.92 -5.29 30.60
CA PRO A 126 22.03 -5.94 29.91
C PRO A 126 22.39 -7.28 30.55
N GLY A 127 22.56 -8.31 29.73
CA GLY A 127 22.85 -9.67 30.20
C GLY A 127 21.65 -10.46 30.73
N SER A 128 20.48 -9.84 30.84
CA SER A 128 19.27 -10.51 31.34
C SER A 128 18.48 -11.14 30.19
N ASP A 129 17.85 -12.27 30.46
CA ASP A 129 16.87 -12.91 29.58
C ASP A 129 15.43 -12.52 29.89
N LYS A 130 15.22 -11.68 30.92
CA LYS A 130 13.89 -11.38 31.45
C LYS A 130 13.48 -9.93 31.16
N TRP A 131 12.25 -9.78 30.69
CA TRP A 131 11.61 -8.48 30.51
C TRP A 131 10.85 -8.11 31.78
N GLN A 132 11.04 -6.87 32.26
CA GLN A 132 10.38 -6.32 33.43
C GLN A 132 9.49 -5.15 33.00
N ARG A 133 8.26 -5.17 33.45
CA ARG A 133 7.35 -4.04 33.26
C ARG A 133 7.85 -2.85 34.09
N ILE A 134 7.92 -1.68 33.45
CA ILE A 134 8.29 -0.42 34.12
C ILE A 134 7.19 0.61 33.83
N SER A 135 7.22 1.72 34.58
CA SER A 135 6.26 2.81 34.36
C SER A 135 6.65 3.63 33.13
N TRP A 136 5.69 4.37 32.60
CA TRP A 136 5.95 5.30 31.50
C TRP A 136 6.97 6.37 31.91
N ASP A 137 6.85 6.89 33.13
CA ASP A 137 7.78 7.90 33.64
C ASP A 137 9.21 7.35 33.72
N GLU A 138 9.36 6.13 34.21
CA GLU A 138 10.68 5.48 34.24
C GLU A 138 11.25 5.30 32.84
N ALA A 139 10.41 4.82 31.90
CA ALA A 139 10.83 4.61 30.51
C ALA A 139 11.30 5.93 29.88
N PHE A 140 10.48 6.98 29.99
CA PHE A 140 10.83 8.28 29.43
C PHE A 140 12.10 8.85 30.05
N ASN A 141 12.25 8.76 31.36
CA ASN A 141 13.45 9.26 32.05
C ASN A 141 14.71 8.49 31.63
N ARG A 142 14.64 7.17 31.49
CA ARG A 142 15.78 6.36 31.03
C ARG A 142 16.17 6.74 29.61
N ILE A 143 15.19 6.80 28.69
CA ILE A 143 15.42 7.11 27.27
C ILE A 143 16.00 8.52 27.15
N ALA A 144 15.39 9.50 27.82
CA ALA A 144 15.82 10.90 27.75
C ALA A 144 17.26 11.07 28.25
N ARG A 145 17.61 10.40 29.36
CA ARG A 145 18.98 10.47 29.89
C ARG A 145 20.00 9.88 28.92
N LEU A 146 19.68 8.72 28.33
CA LEU A 146 20.57 8.09 27.35
C LEU A 146 20.74 8.98 26.10
N MET A 147 19.63 9.49 25.58
CA MET A 147 19.66 10.38 24.41
C MET A 147 20.46 11.64 24.69
N LYS A 148 20.23 12.24 25.86
CA LYS A 148 20.97 13.47 26.25
C LYS A 148 22.45 13.20 26.39
N ALA A 149 22.82 12.12 27.08
CA ALA A 149 24.25 11.77 27.29
C ALA A 149 24.95 11.53 25.95
N ASP A 150 24.32 10.78 25.04
CA ASP A 150 24.92 10.49 23.74
C ASP A 150 24.99 11.78 22.89
N ARG A 151 23.94 12.60 22.94
CA ARG A 151 23.91 13.85 22.17
C ARG A 151 24.97 14.82 22.67
N ASP A 152 25.07 15.01 23.98
CA ASP A 152 26.07 15.93 24.58
C ASP A 152 27.49 15.52 24.21
N ALA A 153 27.74 14.21 24.11
CA ALA A 153 29.07 13.70 23.77
C ALA A 153 29.39 13.75 22.28
N ASN A 154 28.37 13.72 21.40
CA ASN A 154 28.58 13.48 19.97
C ASN A 154 27.95 14.53 19.05
N PHE A 155 27.40 15.62 19.59
CA PHE A 155 26.77 16.66 18.77
C PHE A 155 27.85 17.48 18.07
N ILE A 156 27.71 17.67 16.78
CA ILE A 156 28.65 18.41 15.93
C ILE A 156 27.97 19.72 15.51
N GLU A 157 28.36 20.82 16.12
CA GLU A 157 27.84 22.14 15.77
C GLU A 157 28.37 22.62 14.43
N LYS A 158 29.69 22.47 14.21
CA LYS A 158 30.35 22.86 12.95
C LYS A 158 31.19 21.73 12.40
N ASN A 159 31.24 21.61 11.08
CA ASN A 159 32.09 20.60 10.42
C ASN A 159 33.53 21.09 10.31
N GLU A 160 34.40 20.29 9.71
CA GLU A 160 35.82 20.56 9.55
C GLU A 160 36.11 21.84 8.75
N GLN A 161 35.16 22.25 7.90
CA GLN A 161 35.27 23.46 7.10
C GLN A 161 34.67 24.70 7.78
N GLY A 162 34.28 24.60 9.06
CA GLY A 162 33.70 25.68 9.83
C GLY A 162 32.22 25.98 9.54
N VAL A 163 31.57 25.17 8.68
CA VAL A 163 30.15 25.36 8.34
C VAL A 163 29.28 24.82 9.46
N THR A 164 28.30 25.62 9.89
CA THR A 164 27.34 25.22 10.92
C THR A 164 26.45 24.10 10.38
N VAL A 165 26.49 22.91 10.99
CA VAL A 165 25.73 21.72 10.56
C VAL A 165 24.75 21.23 11.62
N ASN A 166 24.96 21.53 12.90
CA ASN A 166 24.08 21.18 14.02
C ASN A 166 23.56 19.74 13.92
N ARG A 167 24.47 18.76 13.80
CA ARG A 167 24.09 17.37 13.54
C ARG A 167 24.48 16.43 14.68
N TRP A 168 23.66 15.39 14.83
CA TRP A 168 23.84 14.30 15.80
C TRP A 168 23.67 13.00 15.05
N LEU A 169 24.76 12.22 14.91
CA LEU A 169 24.82 11.03 14.04
C LEU A 169 24.89 9.72 14.80
N SER A 170 25.22 9.75 16.10
CA SER A 170 25.41 8.51 16.89
C SER A 170 24.12 7.82 17.29
N THR A 171 22.98 8.53 17.23
CA THR A 171 21.66 7.98 17.49
C THR A 171 20.77 8.18 16.26
N GLY A 172 20.01 7.15 15.91
CA GLY A 172 19.08 7.19 14.79
C GLY A 172 17.66 6.83 15.18
N MET A 173 16.74 6.97 14.23
CA MET A 173 15.32 6.68 14.41
C MET A 173 14.82 5.82 13.26
N LEU A 174 14.17 4.71 13.59
CA LEU A 174 13.46 3.88 12.62
C LEU A 174 11.95 4.08 12.80
N CYS A 175 11.27 4.42 11.72
CA CYS A 175 9.86 4.76 11.73
C CYS A 175 9.03 3.70 11.00
N ALA A 176 7.80 3.51 11.44
CA ALA A 176 6.85 2.65 10.74
C ALA A 176 6.22 3.38 9.55
N SER A 177 5.89 2.64 8.50
CA SER A 177 5.11 3.17 7.38
C SER A 177 3.61 3.17 7.69
N ALA A 178 3.16 2.27 8.57
CA ALA A 178 1.75 2.14 8.94
C ALA A 178 1.41 3.07 10.11
N ALA A 179 1.62 4.36 9.89
CA ALA A 179 1.36 5.42 10.88
C ALA A 179 0.64 6.57 10.19
N SER A 180 -0.07 7.38 10.97
CA SER A 180 -0.76 8.54 10.41
C SER A 180 0.24 9.58 9.90
N ASN A 181 -0.20 10.43 8.99
CA ASN A 181 0.63 11.54 8.47
C ASN A 181 1.04 12.48 9.59
N GLU A 182 0.15 12.71 10.57
CA GLU A 182 0.43 13.56 11.72
C GLU A 182 1.55 12.98 12.58
N THR A 183 1.53 11.66 12.81
CA THR A 183 2.60 10.98 13.53
C THR A 183 3.94 11.11 12.80
N GLY A 184 3.92 10.91 11.48
CA GLY A 184 5.13 11.05 10.66
C GLY A 184 5.70 12.46 10.71
N MET A 185 4.84 13.46 10.57
CA MET A 185 5.24 14.86 10.63
C MET A 185 5.83 15.22 12.01
N LEU A 186 5.14 14.81 13.08
CA LEU A 186 5.60 15.10 14.44
C LEU A 186 6.95 14.43 14.72
N THR A 187 7.10 13.15 14.31
CA THR A 187 8.35 12.43 14.47
C THR A 187 9.50 13.16 13.75
N GLN A 188 9.27 13.53 12.48
CA GLN A 188 10.28 14.21 11.68
C GLN A 188 10.69 15.57 12.33
N LYS A 189 9.73 16.34 12.77
CA LYS A 189 10.01 17.61 13.45
C LYS A 189 10.82 17.39 14.74
N PHE A 190 10.39 16.42 15.55
CA PHE A 190 11.04 16.12 16.83
C PHE A 190 12.50 15.70 16.61
N VAL A 191 12.75 14.70 15.75
CA VAL A 191 14.12 14.18 15.59
C VAL A 191 15.03 15.21 14.93
N ARG A 192 14.51 16.00 13.97
CA ARG A 192 15.30 17.06 13.34
C ARG A 192 15.62 18.20 14.31
N SER A 193 14.72 18.51 15.23
CA SER A 193 14.98 19.55 16.24
C SER A 193 16.14 19.18 17.17
N LEU A 194 16.41 17.87 17.31
CA LEU A 194 17.54 17.38 18.10
C LEU A 194 18.84 17.28 17.30
N GLY A 195 18.80 17.53 15.98
CA GLY A 195 19.93 17.39 15.08
C GLY A 195 20.14 15.98 14.56
N MET A 196 19.21 15.06 14.81
CA MET A 196 19.30 13.66 14.37
C MET A 196 19.09 13.56 12.87
N LEU A 197 20.08 13.01 12.14
CA LEU A 197 20.02 12.84 10.70
C LEU A 197 19.77 11.39 10.28
N ALA A 198 20.18 10.43 11.11
CA ALA A 198 20.03 9.01 10.81
C ALA A 198 18.58 8.59 11.05
N VAL A 199 17.71 8.97 10.12
CA VAL A 199 16.28 8.69 10.19
C VAL A 199 15.91 7.83 8.99
N ASP A 200 15.29 6.69 9.23
CA ASP A 200 14.85 5.80 8.16
C ASP A 200 13.44 5.29 8.44
N ASN A 201 12.87 4.65 7.45
CA ASN A 201 11.46 4.29 7.46
C ASN A 201 11.28 2.94 6.77
N GLN A 202 10.33 2.17 7.28
CA GLN A 202 9.97 0.86 6.74
C GLN A 202 9.71 0.93 5.23
N ALA A 203 9.02 1.96 4.76
CA ALA A 203 8.70 2.11 3.34
C ALA A 203 9.96 2.33 2.50
N ARG A 204 10.94 3.08 3.01
CA ARG A 204 12.19 3.27 2.27
C ARG A 204 12.98 1.96 2.15
N VAL A 205 12.98 1.14 3.15
CA VAL A 205 13.70 -0.14 3.16
C VAL A 205 13.00 -1.20 2.30
N UNK A 206 11.81 -1.13 2.45
CA UNK A 206 11.18 -2.17 1.86
C UNK A 206 10.54 -1.90 0.62
N HIS A 207 9.98 -0.83 0.62
CA HIS A 207 9.25 -0.37 -0.58
C HIS A 207 10.15 0.45 -1.52
N GLY A 208 11.38 0.72 -1.10
CA GLY A 208 12.33 1.56 -1.84
C GLY A 208 12.51 1.17 -3.30
N PRO A 209 12.69 -0.12 -3.65
CA PRO A 209 12.83 -0.52 -5.05
C PRO A 209 11.62 -0.13 -5.91
N THR A 210 10.41 -0.28 -5.40
CA THR A 210 9.19 0.13 -6.11
C THR A 210 9.16 1.65 -6.30
N VAL A 211 9.50 2.41 -5.26
CA VAL A 211 9.57 3.88 -5.36
C VAL A 211 10.64 4.28 -6.39
N ALA A 212 11.80 3.64 -6.35
CA ALA A 212 12.91 3.94 -7.26
C ALA A 212 12.58 3.61 -8.73
N SER A 213 11.71 2.63 -8.98
CA SER A 213 11.32 2.27 -10.35
C SER A 213 10.13 3.09 -10.85
N LEU A 214 9.12 3.29 -10.01
CA LEU A 214 7.89 4.00 -10.43
C LEU A 214 8.11 5.50 -10.57
N ALA A 215 8.95 6.11 -9.73
CA ALA A 215 9.17 7.56 -9.79
C ALA A 215 9.78 8.01 -11.13
N PRO A 216 10.86 7.38 -11.64
CA PRO A 216 11.39 7.77 -12.96
C PRO A 216 10.47 7.42 -14.11
N THR A 217 9.64 6.37 -13.99
CA THR A 217 8.77 5.95 -15.10
C THR A 217 7.45 6.72 -15.15
N PHE A 218 6.85 7.02 -13.98
CA PHE A 218 5.52 7.62 -13.90
C PHE A 218 5.49 8.95 -13.12
N GLY A 219 6.63 9.36 -12.58
CA GLY A 219 6.73 10.61 -11.81
C GLY A 219 6.35 10.50 -10.35
N ARG A 220 5.85 9.34 -9.90
CA ARG A 220 5.41 9.16 -8.52
C ARG A 220 5.66 7.72 -8.07
N GLY A 221 6.26 7.54 -6.91
CA GLY A 221 6.57 6.21 -6.36
C GLY A 221 5.42 5.61 -5.57
N ALA A 222 4.28 5.43 -6.21
CA ALA A 222 3.07 4.90 -5.58
C ALA A 222 2.25 4.10 -6.59
N MET A 223 1.26 3.36 -6.10
CA MET A 223 0.31 2.65 -6.96
C MET A 223 -0.26 3.61 -8.01
N THR A 224 -0.17 3.23 -9.28
CA THR A 224 -0.52 4.13 -10.39
C THR A 224 -2.01 4.15 -10.69
N ASN A 225 -2.73 3.05 -10.39
CA ASN A 225 -4.16 2.95 -10.64
C ASN A 225 -4.90 2.63 -9.33
N HIS A 226 -6.22 2.71 -9.39
CA HIS A 226 -7.09 2.40 -8.26
C HIS A 226 -7.51 0.93 -8.32
N TRP A 227 -7.71 0.28 -7.17
CA TRP A 227 -8.18 -1.12 -7.10
C TRP A 227 -9.43 -1.35 -7.95
N VAL A 228 -10.38 -0.43 -7.87
CA VAL A 228 -11.67 -0.56 -8.56
C VAL A 228 -11.52 -0.62 -10.08
N ASP A 229 -10.49 0.05 -10.60
CA ASP A 229 -10.25 0.12 -12.05
C ASP A 229 -9.79 -1.22 -12.64
N ILE A 230 -9.30 -2.13 -11.82
CA ILE A 230 -8.86 -3.46 -12.29
C ILE A 230 -10.01 -4.19 -13.00
N LYS A 231 -11.25 -3.98 -12.57
CA LYS A 231 -12.43 -4.62 -13.19
C LYS A 231 -12.59 -4.29 -14.67
N ASN A 232 -12.00 -3.18 -15.13
CA ASN A 232 -12.11 -2.73 -16.52
C ASN A 232 -11.01 -3.30 -17.43
N ALA A 233 -10.07 -4.06 -16.86
CA ALA A 233 -8.95 -4.63 -17.61
C ALA A 233 -9.41 -5.79 -18.51
N ASN A 234 -8.80 -5.93 -19.67
CA ASN A 234 -8.95 -7.10 -20.54
C ASN A 234 -7.93 -8.19 -20.20
N VAL A 235 -6.80 -7.79 -19.63
CA VAL A 235 -5.76 -8.73 -19.17
C VAL A 235 -5.29 -8.24 -17.80
N VAL A 236 -5.22 -9.16 -16.84
CA VAL A 236 -4.66 -8.89 -15.51
C VAL A 236 -3.44 -9.80 -15.32
N VAL A 237 -2.27 -9.22 -15.13
CA VAL A 237 -1.04 -9.97 -14.85
C VAL A 237 -0.68 -9.81 -13.38
N VAL A 238 -0.62 -10.92 -12.65
CA VAL A 238 -0.13 -10.93 -11.27
C VAL A 238 1.25 -11.58 -11.28
N MET A 239 2.27 -10.80 -10.96
CA MET A 239 3.65 -11.25 -11.03
C MET A 239 4.31 -11.16 -9.67
N GLY A 240 4.75 -12.31 -9.14
CA GLY A 240 5.45 -12.41 -7.86
C GLY A 240 4.58 -12.11 -6.64
N GLY A 241 3.26 -12.05 -6.81
CA GLY A 241 2.34 -11.72 -5.73
C GLY A 241 1.25 -12.76 -5.55
N ASN A 242 0.84 -12.98 -4.32
CA ASN A 242 -0.27 -13.88 -4.02
C ASN A 242 -1.47 -13.07 -3.50
N ALA A 243 -2.05 -12.29 -4.39
CA ALA A 243 -3.10 -11.33 -4.04
C ALA A 243 -4.35 -12.01 -3.45
N ALA A 244 -4.65 -13.24 -3.87
CA ALA A 244 -5.81 -13.97 -3.33
C ALA A 244 -5.69 -14.20 -1.80
N GLU A 245 -4.48 -14.29 -1.27
CA GLU A 245 -4.25 -14.46 0.17
C GLU A 245 -3.79 -13.17 0.85
N ALA A 246 -2.90 -12.40 0.21
CA ALA A 246 -2.31 -11.21 0.80
C ALA A 246 -3.22 -9.98 0.72
N HIS A 247 -4.08 -9.92 -0.32
CA HIS A 247 -4.98 -8.78 -0.57
C HIS A 247 -6.37 -9.28 -0.99
N PRO A 248 -7.04 -10.12 -0.18
CA PRO A 248 -8.20 -10.89 -0.67
C PRO A 248 -9.35 -10.05 -1.20
N VAL A 249 -9.67 -8.94 -0.51
CA VAL A 249 -10.79 -8.10 -0.92
C VAL A 249 -10.43 -7.29 -2.18
N GLY A 250 -9.17 -6.89 -2.32
CA GLY A 250 -8.68 -6.24 -3.55
C GLY A 250 -8.70 -7.21 -4.73
N PHE A 251 -8.32 -8.47 -4.51
CA PHE A 251 -8.29 -9.50 -5.56
C PHE A 251 -9.68 -9.75 -6.16
N ARG A 252 -10.75 -9.45 -5.43
CA ARG A 252 -12.11 -9.56 -5.97
C ARG A 252 -12.31 -8.72 -7.24
N TRP A 253 -11.58 -7.59 -7.37
CA TRP A 253 -11.67 -6.76 -8.57
C TRP A 253 -11.06 -7.45 -9.80
N ALA A 254 -9.99 -8.24 -9.60
CA ALA A 254 -9.45 -9.08 -10.68
C ALA A 254 -10.43 -10.20 -11.07
N MET A 255 -11.09 -10.81 -10.07
CA MET A 255 -12.12 -11.80 -10.35
C MET A 255 -13.35 -11.18 -11.03
N GLU A 256 -13.67 -9.93 -10.68
CA GLU A 256 -14.76 -9.20 -11.34
C GLU A 256 -14.42 -8.91 -12.81
N ALA A 257 -13.15 -8.54 -13.10
CA ALA A 257 -12.68 -8.38 -14.47
C ALA A 257 -12.85 -9.70 -15.26
N LYS A 258 -12.42 -10.81 -14.66
CA LYS A 258 -12.50 -12.14 -15.28
C LYS A 258 -13.94 -12.55 -15.54
N ASN A 259 -14.83 -12.38 -14.56
CA ASN A 259 -16.20 -12.89 -14.61
C ASN A 259 -17.14 -12.00 -15.43
N ASN A 260 -16.93 -10.70 -15.41
CA ASN A 260 -17.87 -9.72 -15.98
C ASN A 260 -17.33 -8.99 -17.22
N ASN A 261 -16.03 -9.05 -17.47
CA ASN A 261 -15.38 -8.34 -18.58
C ASN A 261 -14.53 -9.29 -19.43
N ASP A 262 -14.68 -10.60 -19.20
CA ASP A 262 -13.99 -11.66 -19.95
C ASP A 262 -12.46 -11.47 -19.97
N ALA A 263 -11.91 -10.94 -18.88
CA ALA A 263 -10.47 -10.69 -18.79
C ALA A 263 -9.67 -11.97 -18.61
N THR A 264 -8.52 -12.04 -19.26
CA THR A 264 -7.55 -13.13 -19.05
C THR A 264 -6.70 -12.84 -17.82
N LEU A 265 -6.67 -13.75 -16.86
CA LEU A 265 -5.82 -13.65 -15.68
C LEU A 265 -4.56 -14.49 -15.88
N ILE A 266 -3.41 -13.83 -15.91
CA ILE A 266 -2.09 -14.45 -16.07
C ILE A 266 -1.35 -14.34 -14.73
N VAL A 267 -0.82 -15.45 -14.23
CA VAL A 267 -0.01 -15.44 -13.01
C VAL A 267 1.40 -15.93 -13.31
N VAL A 268 2.38 -15.08 -12.99
CA VAL A 268 3.80 -15.35 -13.22
C VAL A 268 4.46 -15.45 -11.85
N ASP A 269 4.85 -16.65 -11.43
CA ASP A 269 5.34 -16.87 -10.07
C ASP A 269 6.14 -18.18 -10.02
N PRO A 270 7.27 -18.21 -9.30
CA PRO A 270 7.98 -19.47 -9.10
C PRO A 270 7.16 -20.52 -8.35
N ARG A 271 6.19 -20.09 -7.54
CA ARG A 271 5.36 -20.97 -6.72
C ARG A 271 3.91 -20.97 -7.21
N PHE A 272 3.30 -22.14 -7.28
CA PHE A 272 1.86 -22.24 -7.58
C PHE A 272 1.06 -21.81 -6.34
N THR A 273 0.44 -20.64 -6.42
CA THR A 273 -0.26 -19.97 -5.31
C THR A 273 -1.77 -20.12 -5.44
N ARG A 274 -2.51 -19.67 -4.43
CA ARG A 274 -3.97 -19.56 -4.53
C ARG A 274 -4.39 -18.60 -5.64
N THR A 275 -3.59 -17.58 -5.90
CA THR A 275 -3.84 -16.68 -7.04
C THR A 275 -3.67 -17.47 -8.36
N ALA A 276 -2.62 -18.29 -8.45
CA ALA A 276 -2.36 -19.12 -9.63
C ALA A 276 -3.48 -20.14 -9.87
N SER A 277 -4.12 -20.63 -8.80
CA SER A 277 -5.16 -21.67 -8.94
C SER A 277 -6.41 -21.20 -9.69
N VAL A 278 -6.61 -19.88 -9.82
CA VAL A 278 -7.75 -19.33 -10.57
C VAL A 278 -7.32 -18.60 -11.83
N ALA A 279 -6.04 -18.70 -12.19
CA ALA A 279 -5.49 -18.09 -13.41
C ALA A 279 -5.92 -18.87 -14.65
N ASP A 280 -6.04 -18.16 -15.77
CA ASP A 280 -6.21 -18.79 -17.08
C ASP A 280 -4.87 -19.28 -17.61
N ILE A 281 -3.79 -18.55 -17.30
CA ILE A 281 -2.43 -18.92 -17.67
C ILE A 281 -1.55 -18.80 -16.42
N TYR A 282 -0.85 -19.89 -16.10
CA TYR A 282 0.18 -19.90 -15.07
C TYR A 282 1.54 -20.10 -15.73
N ALA A 283 2.45 -19.15 -15.50
CA ALA A 283 3.80 -19.17 -16.04
C ALA A 283 4.79 -19.33 -14.90
N PRO A 284 5.28 -20.54 -14.62
CA PRO A 284 6.31 -20.72 -13.60
C PRO A 284 7.64 -20.17 -14.10
N ILE A 285 8.22 -19.24 -13.35
CA ILE A 285 9.55 -18.70 -13.69
C ILE A 285 10.55 -19.10 -12.62
N ARG A 286 11.82 -19.12 -12.99
CA ARG A 286 12.91 -19.25 -12.04
C ARG A 286 13.08 -17.93 -11.30
N SER A 287 13.28 -17.98 -9.99
CA SER A 287 13.55 -16.77 -9.19
C SER A 287 14.74 -16.00 -9.79
N GLY A 288 14.60 -14.69 -9.91
CA GLY A 288 15.61 -13.82 -10.48
C GLY A 288 15.51 -13.62 -12.00
N THR A 289 14.49 -14.18 -12.66
CA THR A 289 14.34 -14.06 -14.12
C THR A 289 13.20 -13.13 -14.55
N ASP A 290 12.73 -12.28 -13.64
CA ASP A 290 11.62 -11.34 -13.92
C ASP A 290 11.97 -10.40 -15.08
N ILE A 291 13.18 -9.83 -15.05
CA ILE A 291 13.65 -8.93 -16.11
C ILE A 291 13.68 -9.66 -17.45
N THR A 292 14.18 -10.89 -17.48
CA THR A 292 14.24 -11.71 -18.70
C THR A 292 12.86 -11.97 -19.26
N PHE A 293 11.89 -12.32 -18.38
CA PHE A 293 10.51 -12.56 -18.80
C PHE A 293 9.91 -11.30 -19.43
N LEU A 294 10.04 -10.14 -18.75
CA LEU A 294 9.49 -8.88 -19.24
C LEU A 294 10.19 -8.40 -20.50
N SER A 295 11.52 -8.62 -20.61
CA SER A 295 12.28 -8.30 -21.83
C SER A 295 11.81 -9.15 -23.00
N GLY A 296 11.45 -10.41 -22.76
CA GLY A 296 10.87 -11.26 -23.79
C GLY A 296 9.54 -10.73 -24.31
N VAL A 297 8.68 -10.23 -23.43
CA VAL A 297 7.42 -9.60 -23.81
C VAL A 297 7.70 -8.34 -24.67
N LEU A 298 8.63 -7.51 -24.21
CA LEU A 298 9.01 -6.29 -24.92
C LEU A 298 9.57 -6.60 -26.30
N LEU A 299 10.45 -7.59 -26.39
CA LEU A 299 11.03 -8.04 -27.68
C LEU A 299 9.92 -8.47 -28.64
N TYR A 300 8.98 -9.29 -28.17
CA TYR A 300 7.85 -9.72 -28.99
C TYR A 300 7.04 -8.54 -29.53
N LEU A 301 6.78 -7.55 -28.67
CA LEU A 301 6.01 -6.36 -29.08
C LEU A 301 6.73 -5.59 -30.19
N ILE A 302 8.06 -5.45 -30.07
CA ILE A 302 8.87 -4.72 -31.07
C ILE A 302 8.96 -5.50 -32.38
N GLU A 303 9.29 -6.80 -32.31
CA GLU A 303 9.47 -7.64 -33.51
C GLU A 303 8.18 -7.78 -34.32
N ASN A 304 7.04 -7.74 -33.64
CA ASN A 304 5.74 -7.92 -34.29
C ASN A 304 5.01 -6.59 -34.52
N ASN A 305 5.70 -5.46 -34.31
CA ASN A 305 5.17 -4.13 -34.52
C ASN A 305 3.86 -3.89 -33.74
N LYS A 306 3.82 -4.37 -32.50
CA LYS A 306 2.66 -4.29 -31.60
C LYS A 306 2.82 -3.18 -30.55
N ILE A 307 3.58 -2.15 -30.88
CA ILE A 307 3.79 -0.98 -30.00
C ILE A 307 2.83 0.15 -30.39
N ASN A 308 2.41 0.93 -29.41
CA ASN A 308 1.69 2.18 -29.68
C ASN A 308 2.75 3.24 -30.01
N ALA A 309 3.05 3.38 -31.30
CA ALA A 309 4.15 4.22 -31.79
C ALA A 309 4.00 5.68 -31.37
N GLU A 310 2.78 6.20 -31.40
CA GLU A 310 2.50 7.57 -30.98
C GLU A 310 2.79 7.79 -29.50
N TYR A 311 2.31 6.87 -28.63
CA TYR A 311 2.58 6.94 -27.21
C TYR A 311 4.08 6.82 -26.91
N VAL A 312 4.74 5.84 -27.54
CA VAL A 312 6.17 5.61 -27.36
C VAL A 312 6.98 6.85 -27.74
N LYS A 313 6.64 7.48 -28.85
CA LYS A 313 7.34 8.66 -29.36
C LYS A 313 7.19 9.87 -28.42
N HIS A 314 6.01 10.10 -27.89
CA HIS A 314 5.71 11.35 -27.19
C HIS A 314 5.80 11.25 -25.66
N TYR A 315 5.69 10.06 -25.09
CA TYR A 315 5.56 9.89 -23.64
C TYR A 315 6.59 8.97 -23.02
N THR A 316 7.54 8.45 -23.83
CA THR A 316 8.62 7.60 -23.29
C THR A 316 9.98 8.06 -23.84
N ASN A 317 11.05 7.50 -23.27
CA ASN A 317 12.40 7.75 -23.74
C ASN A 317 12.89 6.74 -24.79
N ALA A 318 12.01 5.82 -25.21
CA ALA A 318 12.42 4.74 -26.12
C ALA A 318 12.77 5.26 -27.54
N SER A 319 12.34 6.48 -27.89
CA SER A 319 12.65 7.10 -29.16
C SER A 319 13.98 7.90 -29.15
N LEU A 320 14.61 8.05 -27.98
CA LEU A 320 15.86 8.81 -27.87
C LEU A 320 17.06 7.93 -28.30
N LEU A 321 18.00 8.54 -28.98
CA LEU A 321 19.20 7.83 -29.47
C LEU A 321 20.24 7.74 -28.37
N VAL A 322 20.70 6.54 -28.07
CA VAL A 322 21.80 6.34 -27.13
C VAL A 322 23.13 6.72 -27.78
N ARG A 323 24.11 7.02 -26.97
CA ARG A 323 25.46 7.36 -27.46
C ARG A 323 26.06 6.19 -28.25
N ASP A 324 26.87 6.49 -29.25
CA ASP A 324 27.51 5.47 -30.10
C ASP A 324 28.52 4.62 -29.36
N ASP A 325 29.06 5.14 -28.23
CA ASP A 325 30.03 4.42 -27.41
C ASP A 325 29.34 3.58 -26.29
N PHE A 326 27.98 3.57 -26.22
CA PHE A 326 27.27 2.66 -25.35
C PHE A 326 27.25 1.26 -25.97
N ALA A 327 27.61 0.25 -25.19
CA ALA A 327 27.61 -1.13 -25.66
C ALA A 327 27.20 -2.08 -24.53
N PHE A 328 26.71 -3.25 -24.92
CA PHE A 328 26.44 -4.35 -24.02
C PHE A 328 26.96 -5.62 -24.69
N GLU A 329 28.06 -6.15 -24.17
CA GLU A 329 28.75 -7.30 -24.76
C GLU A 329 29.13 -8.30 -23.66
N GLU A 330 28.92 -9.56 -23.94
CA GLU A 330 29.24 -10.66 -23.02
C GLU A 330 28.72 -10.47 -21.58
N GLY A 331 27.55 -9.84 -21.45
CA GLY A 331 26.90 -9.63 -20.15
C GLY A 331 27.35 -8.38 -19.40
N LEU A 332 28.24 -7.58 -19.99
CA LEU A 332 28.77 -6.36 -19.37
C LEU A 332 28.42 -5.13 -20.22
N PHE A 333 28.11 -4.05 -19.54
CA PHE A 333 27.92 -2.75 -20.19
C PHE A 333 29.27 -2.08 -20.41
N SER A 334 29.32 -1.18 -21.40
CA SER A 334 30.51 -0.37 -21.69
C SER A 334 30.97 0.38 -20.43
N GLY A 335 32.30 0.55 -20.30
CA GLY A 335 32.92 1.25 -19.19
C GLY A 335 33.23 0.39 -17.97
N TYR A 336 33.11 -0.93 -18.07
CA TYR A 336 33.46 -1.82 -16.95
C TYR A 336 34.96 -1.86 -16.74
N ASP A 337 35.41 -1.59 -15.51
CA ASP A 337 36.78 -1.71 -15.05
C ASP A 337 36.86 -2.96 -14.17
N ALA A 338 37.53 -3.99 -14.68
CA ALA A 338 37.61 -5.28 -14.00
C ALA A 338 38.49 -5.24 -12.75
N GLU A 339 39.51 -4.37 -12.72
CA GLU A 339 40.39 -4.25 -11.55
C GLU A 339 39.65 -3.59 -10.37
N LYS A 340 38.91 -2.51 -10.66
CA LYS A 340 38.17 -1.78 -9.63
C LYS A 340 36.78 -2.37 -9.38
N ARG A 341 36.32 -3.30 -10.24
CA ARG A 341 35.00 -3.91 -10.19
C ARG A 341 33.89 -2.84 -10.16
N GLN A 342 34.01 -1.84 -11.01
CA GLN A 342 33.06 -0.73 -11.09
C GLN A 342 32.93 -0.25 -12.52
N TYR A 343 31.93 0.59 -12.78
CA TYR A 343 31.64 1.11 -14.11
C TYR A 343 31.95 2.59 -14.19
N ASP A 344 32.62 2.99 -15.28
CA ASP A 344 32.57 4.36 -15.78
C ASP A 344 31.27 4.47 -16.62
N LYS A 345 30.33 5.22 -16.15
CA LYS A 345 29.00 5.34 -16.76
C LYS A 345 28.90 6.50 -17.75
N SER A 346 30.01 7.08 -18.16
CA SER A 346 29.99 8.25 -19.05
C SER A 346 29.35 7.96 -20.41
N SER A 347 29.46 6.71 -20.90
CA SER A 347 28.80 6.29 -22.15
C SER A 347 27.32 5.98 -21.98
N TRP A 348 26.77 5.91 -20.75
CA TRP A 348 25.38 5.53 -20.49
C TRP A 348 24.47 6.76 -20.57
N ASN A 349 24.38 7.33 -21.76
CA ASN A 349 23.62 8.57 -21.95
C ASN A 349 23.08 8.61 -23.37
N TYR A 350 22.34 9.64 -23.66
CA TYR A 350 21.80 9.88 -25.01
C TYR A 350 22.77 10.73 -25.83
N GLN A 351 22.55 10.74 -27.12
CA GLN A 351 23.17 11.73 -28.02
C GLN A 351 22.45 13.06 -27.80
N PHE A 352 23.22 14.14 -27.71
CA PHE A 352 22.65 15.48 -27.53
C PHE A 352 23.05 16.38 -28.70
N ASP A 353 22.16 17.29 -29.06
CA ASP A 353 22.45 18.33 -30.02
C ASP A 353 23.23 19.49 -29.35
N GLU A 354 23.53 20.52 -30.14
CA GLU A 354 24.28 21.69 -29.66
C GLU A 354 23.57 22.49 -28.57
N ASN A 355 22.27 22.28 -28.40
CA ASN A 355 21.46 22.95 -27.38
C ASN A 355 21.21 22.05 -26.15
N ALA A 356 21.96 20.96 -26.05
CA ALA A 356 21.82 19.95 -24.99
C ALA A 356 20.43 19.29 -24.95
N THR A 357 19.78 19.18 -26.14
CA THR A 357 18.51 18.48 -26.29
C THR A 357 18.79 17.05 -26.76
N PRO A 358 18.18 16.02 -26.13
CA PRO A 358 18.43 14.65 -26.62
C PRO A 358 17.91 14.43 -28.02
N ASN A 359 18.75 13.82 -28.88
CA ASN A 359 18.34 13.46 -30.22
C ASN A 359 17.32 12.34 -30.21
N ALA A 360 16.28 12.48 -31.01
CA ALA A 360 15.20 11.50 -31.13
C ALA A 360 15.10 10.94 -32.54
N MET A 361 14.65 9.69 -32.61
CA MET A 361 14.37 9.03 -33.88
C MET A 361 13.19 9.71 -34.56
N LYS A 362 13.30 9.88 -35.87
CA LYS A 362 12.22 10.47 -36.67
C LYS A 362 11.08 9.49 -36.93
N ARG A 363 11.32 8.20 -36.73
CA ARG A 363 10.34 7.11 -36.93
C ARG A 363 10.21 6.28 -35.65
N SER A 364 9.20 5.42 -35.60
CA SER A 364 9.04 4.49 -34.51
C SER A 364 10.28 3.62 -34.27
N PRO A 365 10.63 3.33 -33.03
CA PRO A 365 11.75 2.43 -32.76
C PRO A 365 11.58 1.09 -33.47
N THR A 366 12.64 0.62 -34.06
CA THR A 366 12.72 -0.72 -34.63
C THR A 366 13.76 -1.52 -33.86
N ARG A 367 13.78 -2.83 -34.05
CA ARG A 367 14.77 -3.69 -33.38
C ARG A 367 16.21 -3.20 -33.58
N ALA A 368 16.52 -2.75 -34.77
CA ALA A 368 17.87 -2.30 -35.11
C ALA A 368 18.27 -0.99 -34.41
N ALA A 369 17.29 -0.20 -34.01
CA ALA A 369 17.53 1.11 -33.40
C ALA A 369 17.29 1.14 -31.89
N CYS A 370 16.75 0.06 -31.33
CA CYS A 370 16.46 -0.02 -29.89
C CYS A 370 17.70 -0.54 -29.16
N GLY A 371 18.39 0.34 -28.47
CA GLY A 371 19.59 -0.01 -27.71
C GLY A 371 19.33 -0.96 -26.56
N ILE A 372 18.05 -1.21 -26.21
CA ILE A 372 17.66 -2.13 -25.13
C ILE A 372 17.56 -3.57 -25.65
N CYS A 373 17.32 -3.73 -26.95
CA CYS A 373 17.15 -5.04 -27.60
C CYS A 373 18.48 -5.63 -28.08
#